data_c91e77a877fb3d088b96fa6b8ee2aabf
#
_entry.id   c91e77a877fb3d088b96fa6b8ee2aabf
#
_cell.length_a   1.000
_cell.length_b   1.000
_cell.length_c   1.000
_cell.angle_alpha   90.00
_cell.angle_beta   90.00
_cell.angle_gamma   90.00
#
_symmetry.space_group_name_H-M   'P 1'
#
loop_
_entity.id
_entity.type
_entity.pdbx_description
1 polymer ?
#
loop_
_entity_poly.entity_id
_entity_poly.type
_entity_poly.pdbx_seq_one_letter_code
_entity_poly.pdbx_strand_id
1 'polypeptide(L)'
;MINIKQNTLSLIIFLSLFGCIDPNNDDLWSISIDATLETNGFARDISMNGNNAIVAAGQYGIQVWDLDGQSMVAGFTGYEEGGTFLEFSDVALVDVDPDNDLILASESNDDVKIFHYDGGDSLFYRNTVMSARTKDFVSFYTKPGQFVMYSADNDDGMKWHYYNLDTTSSFGIEFIEWTPYGGSEIYTPGKPLGIDSDGSNYIAMAVDQLGVELFYIDSLGATPVLINRVDTEGNAEKVALTAEGVFVACDDAGALYIPKDSFSSESVSYRFAEDLTVDHISIKGSTACLTLGSKGIALYDVSDPTGPKEKGIFPVGYSYTSIFWGDKLLVCTREGIQIITIEQ
;
A
#
# COMPACT_ATOMS: atom_id res chain seq x y z
N MET A 1 -45.57 -47.69 -42.65
CA MET A 1 -45.54 -46.22 -42.44
C MET A 1 -45.20 -45.98 -40.98
N ILE A 2 -43.95 -45.67 -40.74
CA ILE A 2 -43.41 -45.47 -39.39
C ILE A 2 -43.55 -43.97 -39.05
N ASN A 3 -44.18 -43.69 -37.92
CA ASN A 3 -44.52 -42.34 -37.44
C ASN A 3 -43.25 -41.52 -37.10
N ILE A 4 -42.76 -40.69 -38.01
CA ILE A 4 -41.62 -39.77 -37.83
C ILE A 4 -42.01 -38.46 -37.12
N LYS A 5 -43.28 -38.29 -36.72
CA LYS A 5 -43.75 -37.03 -36.11
C LYS A 5 -43.62 -36.91 -34.57
N GLN A 6 -43.27 -37.97 -33.86
CA GLN A 6 -43.19 -37.92 -32.39
C GLN A 6 -41.77 -37.64 -31.86
N ASN A 7 -40.72 -37.89 -32.64
CA ASN A 7 -39.34 -37.70 -32.16
C ASN A 7 -38.78 -36.28 -32.37
N THR A 8 -39.40 -35.48 -33.25
CA THR A 8 -38.95 -34.08 -33.48
C THR A 8 -39.46 -33.12 -32.41
N LEU A 9 -40.58 -33.41 -31.75
CA LEU A 9 -41.12 -32.53 -30.73
C LEU A 9 -40.37 -32.69 -29.37
N SER A 10 -39.85 -33.89 -29.08
CA SER A 10 -39.04 -34.14 -27.90
C SER A 10 -37.62 -33.52 -27.98
N LEU A 11 -37.08 -33.40 -29.18
CA LEU A 11 -35.74 -32.80 -29.38
C LEU A 11 -35.77 -31.27 -29.26
N ILE A 12 -36.89 -30.65 -29.64
CA ILE A 12 -37.06 -29.19 -29.53
C ILE A 12 -37.30 -28.76 -28.09
N ILE A 13 -37.96 -29.59 -27.29
CA ILE A 13 -38.17 -29.31 -25.84
C ILE A 13 -36.89 -29.50 -25.04
N PHE A 14 -35.96 -30.37 -25.45
CA PHE A 14 -34.66 -30.53 -24.76
C PHE A 14 -33.66 -29.42 -25.10
N LEU A 15 -33.76 -28.77 -26.25
CA LEU A 15 -32.92 -27.62 -26.66
C LEU A 15 -33.36 -26.28 -26.03
N SER A 16 -34.61 -26.20 -25.56
CA SER A 16 -35.08 -24.95 -24.88
C SER A 16 -34.82 -24.92 -23.38
N LEU A 17 -34.24 -25.99 -22.78
CA LEU A 17 -33.87 -26.04 -21.36
C LEU A 17 -32.39 -25.67 -21.10
N PHE A 18 -31.60 -25.47 -22.15
CA PHE A 18 -30.30 -24.81 -22.07
C PHE A 18 -30.43 -23.32 -22.40
N GLY A 19 -31.39 -22.64 -21.81
CA GLY A 19 -31.35 -21.20 -21.71
C GLY A 19 -30.04 -20.87 -20.94
N CYS A 20 -29.17 -20.09 -21.58
CA CYS A 20 -28.08 -19.45 -20.86
C CYS A 20 -28.71 -18.84 -19.59
N ILE A 21 -28.35 -19.36 -18.44
CA ILE A 21 -28.48 -18.61 -17.20
C ILE A 21 -27.43 -17.55 -17.39
N ASP A 22 -27.83 -16.34 -17.79
CA ASP A 22 -26.95 -15.19 -17.70
C ASP A 22 -26.47 -15.14 -16.25
N PRO A 23 -25.16 -15.12 -15.99
CA PRO A 23 -24.71 -14.94 -14.64
C PRO A 23 -25.41 -13.69 -14.09
N ASN A 24 -25.98 -13.81 -12.88
CA ASN A 24 -26.66 -12.70 -12.26
C ASN A 24 -25.62 -11.61 -12.00
N ASN A 25 -25.54 -10.60 -12.88
CA ASN A 25 -24.60 -9.50 -12.78
C ASN A 25 -25.02 -8.47 -11.69
N ASP A 26 -26.15 -8.72 -11.01
CA ASP A 26 -26.69 -7.80 -9.99
C ASP A 26 -25.79 -7.69 -8.75
N ASP A 27 -24.83 -8.61 -8.59
CA ASP A 27 -23.87 -8.60 -7.48
C ASP A 27 -22.50 -8.00 -7.83
N LEU A 28 -22.25 -7.65 -9.09
CA LEU A 28 -20.98 -7.05 -9.52
C LEU A 28 -21.01 -5.53 -9.35
N TRP A 29 -19.88 -4.98 -8.97
CA TRP A 29 -19.68 -3.53 -8.94
C TRP A 29 -19.26 -3.02 -10.30
N SER A 30 -19.39 -1.72 -10.53
CA SER A 30 -18.80 -1.03 -11.67
C SER A 30 -17.81 0.04 -11.21
N ILE A 31 -16.93 0.44 -12.10
CA ILE A 31 -16.02 1.55 -11.87
C ILE A 31 -16.14 2.61 -12.96
N SER A 32 -15.89 3.85 -12.59
CA SER A 32 -15.68 4.98 -13.49
C SER A 32 -14.28 5.54 -13.24
N ILE A 33 -13.46 5.63 -14.29
CA ILE A 33 -12.19 6.36 -14.23
C ILE A 33 -12.52 7.83 -14.45
N ASP A 34 -12.50 8.61 -13.37
CA ASP A 34 -12.87 10.03 -13.41
C ASP A 34 -11.77 10.89 -14.04
N ALA A 35 -10.49 10.52 -13.76
CA ALA A 35 -9.32 11.15 -14.32
C ALA A 35 -8.12 10.21 -14.33
N THR A 36 -7.17 10.48 -15.24
CA THR A 36 -5.82 9.93 -15.21
C THR A 36 -4.85 11.11 -15.13
N LEU A 37 -4.09 11.19 -14.03
CA LEU A 37 -3.04 12.18 -13.85
C LEU A 37 -1.74 11.57 -14.40
N GLU A 38 -1.35 11.99 -15.59
CA GLU A 38 -0.18 11.45 -16.30
C GLU A 38 1.11 11.89 -15.60
N THR A 39 1.70 11.01 -14.78
CA THR A 39 2.97 11.28 -14.11
C THR A 39 4.14 11.20 -15.08
N ASN A 40 5.20 11.96 -14.82
CA ASN A 40 6.49 11.68 -15.45
C ASN A 40 7.05 10.40 -14.80
N GLY A 41 7.19 9.34 -15.58
CA GLY A 41 7.55 8.01 -15.07
C GLY A 41 6.39 7.23 -14.47
N PHE A 42 6.69 6.03 -13.98
CA PHE A 42 5.69 5.15 -13.39
C PHE A 42 5.33 5.59 -11.97
N ALA A 43 4.06 5.80 -11.68
CA ALA A 43 3.60 6.00 -10.31
C ALA A 43 3.71 4.65 -9.58
N ARG A 44 4.69 4.53 -8.68
CA ARG A 44 4.97 3.27 -7.97
C ARG A 44 4.31 3.20 -6.62
N ASP A 45 4.32 4.34 -5.90
CA ASP A 45 3.75 4.45 -4.58
C ASP A 45 3.16 5.86 -4.39
N ILE A 46 2.27 5.99 -3.41
CA ILE A 46 1.51 7.21 -3.16
C ILE A 46 1.19 7.35 -1.68
N SER A 47 1.39 8.56 -1.14
CA SER A 47 0.91 8.95 0.18
C SER A 47 0.15 10.28 0.09
N MET A 48 -0.71 10.57 1.07
CA MET A 48 -1.65 11.67 1.01
C MET A 48 -1.33 12.78 2.02
N ASN A 49 -1.25 14.02 1.52
CA ASN A 49 -1.25 15.22 2.35
C ASN A 49 -2.50 16.05 2.04
N GLY A 50 -3.59 15.77 2.75
CA GLY A 50 -4.89 16.38 2.46
C GLY A 50 -5.40 16.04 1.06
N ASN A 51 -5.53 17.03 0.18
CA ASN A 51 -5.91 16.85 -1.22
C ASN A 51 -4.70 16.70 -2.17
N ASN A 52 -3.49 16.75 -1.62
CA ASN A 52 -2.29 16.53 -2.41
C ASN A 52 -1.83 15.07 -2.32
N ALA A 53 -1.60 14.46 -3.45
CA ALA A 53 -0.94 13.17 -3.57
C ALA A 53 0.57 13.37 -3.74
N ILE A 54 1.37 12.73 -2.89
CA ILE A 54 2.81 12.64 -3.00
C ILE A 54 3.12 11.30 -3.65
N VAL A 55 3.83 11.30 -4.76
CA VAL A 55 4.01 10.13 -5.63
C VAL A 55 5.47 9.79 -5.81
N ALA A 56 5.82 8.53 -5.60
CA ALA A 56 7.08 7.95 -6.01
C ALA A 56 7.04 7.67 -7.52
N ALA A 57 7.80 8.42 -8.31
CA ALA A 57 7.76 8.37 -9.78
C ALA A 57 9.03 7.75 -10.41
N GLY A 58 9.66 6.79 -9.71
CA GLY A 58 10.86 6.10 -10.17
C GLY A 58 12.03 7.05 -10.41
N GLN A 59 12.62 6.97 -11.59
CA GLN A 59 13.73 7.87 -11.99
C GLN A 59 13.36 9.35 -12.10
N TYR A 60 12.07 9.68 -12.13
CA TYR A 60 11.58 11.06 -12.12
C TYR A 60 11.35 11.59 -10.70
N GLY A 61 11.72 10.81 -9.69
CA GLY A 61 11.79 11.22 -8.30
C GLY A 61 10.45 11.33 -7.62
N ILE A 62 10.20 12.47 -6.97
CA ILE A 62 8.99 12.71 -6.17
C ILE A 62 8.13 13.75 -6.90
N GLN A 63 6.84 13.47 -7.04
CA GLN A 63 5.87 14.41 -7.62
C GLN A 63 4.75 14.72 -6.64
N VAL A 64 4.32 15.97 -6.60
CA VAL A 64 3.19 16.44 -5.79
C VAL A 64 2.06 16.83 -6.72
N TRP A 65 0.88 16.25 -6.52
CA TRP A 65 -0.29 16.45 -7.36
C TRP A 65 -1.46 16.98 -6.53
N ASP A 66 -2.06 18.08 -6.97
CA ASP A 66 -3.38 18.52 -6.48
C ASP A 66 -4.45 17.67 -7.18
N LEU A 67 -5.16 16.85 -6.39
CA LEU A 67 -6.19 15.95 -6.90
C LEU A 67 -7.46 16.68 -7.31
N ASP A 68 -7.83 17.75 -6.61
CA ASP A 68 -9.01 18.56 -6.96
C ASP A 68 -8.75 19.36 -8.25
N GLY A 69 -7.58 19.97 -8.37
CA GLY A 69 -7.16 20.71 -9.56
C GLY A 69 -6.67 19.82 -10.70
N GLN A 70 -6.47 18.52 -10.47
CA GLN A 70 -5.97 17.53 -11.41
C GLN A 70 -4.68 17.98 -12.10
N SER A 71 -3.75 18.54 -11.31
CA SER A 71 -2.52 19.13 -11.84
C SER A 71 -1.32 18.85 -10.94
N MET A 72 -0.15 18.73 -11.56
CA MET A 72 1.10 18.63 -10.83
C MET A 72 1.45 19.99 -10.22
N VAL A 73 1.64 20.01 -8.90
CA VAL A 73 2.03 21.20 -8.12
C VAL A 73 3.53 21.37 -8.10
N ALA A 74 4.26 20.28 -7.88
CA ALA A 74 5.71 20.26 -7.84
C ALA A 74 6.28 18.93 -8.34
N GLY A 75 7.52 18.93 -8.82
CA GLY A 75 8.25 17.74 -9.23
C GLY A 75 9.73 17.89 -8.91
N PHE A 76 10.29 16.88 -8.23
CA PHE A 76 11.65 16.87 -7.74
C PHE A 76 12.40 15.67 -8.31
N THR A 77 13.34 15.90 -9.21
CA THR A 77 14.17 14.86 -9.82
C THR A 77 15.43 14.54 -9.00
N GLY A 78 15.62 15.23 -7.88
CA GLY A 78 16.75 15.10 -6.96
C GLY A 78 16.68 16.14 -5.86
N TYR A 79 17.72 16.23 -5.08
CA TYR A 79 17.84 17.10 -3.91
C TYR A 79 19.27 17.61 -3.74
N GLU A 80 19.45 18.65 -2.94
CA GLU A 80 20.78 19.15 -2.58
C GLU A 80 21.24 18.59 -1.23
N GLU A 81 22.47 18.05 -1.22
CA GLU A 81 23.16 17.61 0.00
C GLU A 81 24.59 18.16 0.00
N GLY A 82 24.95 18.90 1.05
CA GLY A 82 26.29 19.48 1.17
C GLY A 82 26.70 20.42 0.03
N GLY A 83 25.74 21.05 -0.66
CA GLY A 83 25.97 21.92 -1.81
C GLY A 83 26.15 21.16 -3.12
N THR A 84 25.84 19.88 -3.15
CA THR A 84 25.87 19.03 -4.36
C THR A 84 24.45 18.59 -4.69
N PHE A 85 24.01 18.75 -5.93
CA PHE A 85 22.76 18.21 -6.40
C PHE A 85 22.90 16.71 -6.69
N LEU A 86 22.06 15.88 -6.06
CA LEU A 86 21.98 14.44 -6.23
C LEU A 86 20.67 14.10 -6.94
N GLU A 87 20.77 13.46 -8.09
CA GLU A 87 19.60 13.00 -8.84
C GLU A 87 19.06 11.71 -8.21
N PHE A 88 17.73 11.57 -8.17
CA PHE A 88 17.09 10.29 -7.83
C PHE A 88 17.33 9.28 -8.94
N SER A 89 17.63 8.06 -8.56
CA SER A 89 17.81 6.95 -9.51
C SER A 89 16.50 6.17 -9.72
N ASP A 90 15.75 5.89 -8.65
CA ASP A 90 14.53 5.08 -8.71
C ASP A 90 13.72 5.17 -7.41
N VAL A 91 13.03 6.29 -7.18
CA VAL A 91 12.16 6.45 -6.00
C VAL A 91 11.01 5.43 -6.08
N ALA A 92 10.93 4.55 -5.09
CA ALA A 92 9.99 3.44 -5.06
C ALA A 92 8.92 3.57 -3.99
N LEU A 93 9.22 4.24 -2.87
CA LEU A 93 8.35 4.37 -1.72
C LEU A 93 8.30 5.83 -1.27
N VAL A 94 7.13 6.26 -0.83
CA VAL A 94 6.92 7.57 -0.20
C VAL A 94 5.94 7.47 0.96
N ASP A 95 6.18 8.27 1.99
CA ASP A 95 5.21 8.54 3.04
C ASP A 95 5.30 10.00 3.47
N VAL A 96 4.29 10.51 4.18
CA VAL A 96 4.22 11.91 4.58
C VAL A 96 3.88 12.05 6.05
N ASP A 97 4.50 13.02 6.70
CA ASP A 97 4.09 13.57 7.99
C ASP A 97 3.68 15.04 7.78
N PRO A 98 2.39 15.30 7.53
CA PRO A 98 1.90 16.66 7.22
C PRO A 98 2.02 17.62 8.39
N ASP A 99 2.01 17.13 9.63
CA ASP A 99 2.10 17.95 10.84
C ASP A 99 3.50 18.50 11.09
N ASN A 100 4.50 17.85 10.50
CA ASN A 100 5.91 18.28 10.54
C ASN A 100 6.43 18.77 9.17
N ASP A 101 5.57 18.90 8.15
CA ASP A 101 5.94 19.26 6.78
C ASP A 101 7.00 18.32 6.18
N LEU A 102 6.86 17.01 6.40
CA LEU A 102 7.83 16.04 5.93
C LEU A 102 7.31 15.17 4.78
N ILE A 103 8.20 14.90 3.83
CA ILE A 103 8.13 13.80 2.89
C ILE A 103 9.27 12.83 3.24
N LEU A 104 8.93 11.56 3.44
CA LEU A 104 9.88 10.48 3.56
C LEU A 104 9.87 9.71 2.24
N ALA A 105 11.05 9.41 1.69
CA ALA A 105 11.14 8.68 0.44
C ALA A 105 12.33 7.71 0.44
N SER A 106 12.13 6.55 -0.17
CA SER A 106 13.18 5.56 -0.39
C SER A 106 13.30 5.23 -1.87
N GLU A 107 14.54 5.14 -2.33
CA GLU A 107 14.85 4.54 -3.61
C GLU A 107 14.84 3.02 -3.50
N SER A 108 14.70 2.32 -4.61
CA SER A 108 14.62 0.86 -4.60
C SER A 108 15.81 0.22 -3.88
N ASN A 109 15.54 -0.47 -2.76
CA ASN A 109 16.52 -1.16 -1.91
C ASN A 109 17.57 -0.23 -1.29
N ASP A 110 17.17 0.96 -0.86
CA ASP A 110 18.02 1.97 -0.25
C ASP A 110 17.42 2.42 1.11
N ASP A 111 18.14 3.30 1.79
CA ASP A 111 17.73 3.98 3.01
C ASP A 111 16.56 4.94 2.76
N VAL A 112 15.82 5.29 3.81
CA VAL A 112 14.77 6.30 3.73
C VAL A 112 15.34 7.69 3.97
N LYS A 113 15.11 8.61 3.04
CA LYS A 113 15.53 10.00 3.14
C LYS A 113 14.40 10.86 3.72
N ILE A 114 14.76 11.79 4.59
CA ILE A 114 13.85 12.74 5.23
C ILE A 114 13.99 14.08 4.51
N PHE A 115 12.88 14.56 3.98
CA PHE A 115 12.80 15.86 3.31
C PHE A 115 11.80 16.77 4.03
N HIS A 116 12.12 18.06 4.12
CA HIS A 116 11.14 19.08 4.48
C HIS A 116 10.53 19.66 3.21
N TYR A 117 9.20 19.74 3.18
CA TYR A 117 8.40 20.28 2.08
C TYR A 117 7.23 21.09 2.64
N ASP A 118 7.28 22.40 2.45
CA ASP A 118 6.31 23.38 2.95
C ASP A 118 5.23 23.79 1.92
N GLY A 119 5.11 23.02 0.83
CA GLY A 119 4.17 23.31 -0.26
C GLY A 119 4.72 24.21 -1.36
N GLY A 120 6.02 24.58 -1.32
CA GLY A 120 6.67 25.39 -2.34
C GLY A 120 7.33 24.59 -3.46
N ASP A 121 8.25 25.22 -4.18
CA ASP A 121 9.00 24.63 -5.29
C ASP A 121 10.32 23.96 -4.85
N SER A 122 10.52 23.78 -3.55
CA SER A 122 11.79 23.30 -2.99
C SER A 122 11.59 22.11 -2.09
N LEU A 123 12.47 21.12 -2.26
CA LEU A 123 12.58 19.93 -1.42
C LEU A 123 13.91 20.01 -0.65
N PHE A 124 13.84 20.13 0.67
CA PHE A 124 15.02 20.29 1.50
C PHE A 124 15.40 18.98 2.18
N TYR A 125 16.52 18.39 1.78
CA TYR A 125 17.08 17.24 2.48
C TYR A 125 17.42 17.58 3.93
N ARG A 126 17.04 16.69 4.87
CA ARG A 126 17.24 16.89 6.31
C ARG A 126 18.07 15.82 6.97
N ASN A 127 17.91 14.59 6.57
CA ASN A 127 18.69 13.45 7.06
C ASN A 127 18.35 12.19 6.28
N THR A 128 19.05 11.10 6.60
CA THR A 128 18.76 9.73 6.14
C THR A 128 18.48 8.83 7.34
N VAL A 129 17.39 8.06 7.26
CA VAL A 129 17.10 6.96 8.18
C VAL A 129 17.84 5.73 7.69
N MET A 130 18.86 5.32 8.42
CA MET A 130 19.73 4.19 8.08
C MET A 130 18.98 2.87 8.24
N SER A 131 18.26 2.44 7.21
CA SER A 131 17.51 1.17 7.22
C SER A 131 18.05 0.13 6.23
N ALA A 132 18.87 0.51 5.29
CA ALA A 132 19.59 -0.36 4.35
C ALA A 132 18.74 -1.46 3.67
N ARG A 133 18.07 -1.20 2.57
CA ARG A 133 17.18 -2.09 1.81
C ARG A 133 15.74 -2.11 2.30
N THR A 134 15.23 -0.95 2.61
CA THR A 134 13.80 -0.74 2.90
C THR A 134 12.93 -1.29 1.78
N LYS A 135 11.97 -2.12 2.15
CA LYS A 135 10.98 -2.71 1.25
C LYS A 135 9.61 -2.07 1.41
N ASP A 136 9.37 -1.53 2.60
CA ASP A 136 8.16 -0.81 2.95
C ASP A 136 8.36 -0.06 4.26
N PHE A 137 7.62 1.02 4.47
CA PHE A 137 7.65 1.73 5.74
C PHE A 137 6.38 2.54 5.96
N VAL A 138 6.11 2.82 7.23
CA VAL A 138 5.04 3.71 7.68
C VAL A 138 5.58 4.69 8.70
N SER A 139 5.15 5.94 8.63
CA SER A 139 5.57 6.99 9.56
C SER A 139 4.38 7.60 10.30
N PHE A 140 4.62 8.08 11.51
CA PHE A 140 3.60 8.68 12.35
C PHE A 140 4.13 9.91 13.08
N TYR A 141 3.37 11.00 12.94
CA TYR A 141 3.51 12.14 13.82
C TYR A 141 3.28 11.74 15.26
N THR A 142 4.12 12.21 16.18
CA THR A 142 3.96 12.00 17.61
C THR A 142 3.69 13.30 18.34
N LYS A 143 4.40 14.36 17.99
CA LYS A 143 4.20 15.73 18.45
C LYS A 143 5.01 16.69 17.56
N PRO A 144 4.81 18.02 17.64
CA PRO A 144 5.62 18.99 16.90
C PRO A 144 7.11 18.72 17.03
N GLY A 145 7.79 18.57 15.91
CA GLY A 145 9.21 18.27 15.86
C GLY A 145 9.58 16.84 16.27
N GLN A 146 8.63 15.89 16.19
CA GLN A 146 8.92 14.47 16.42
C GLN A 146 8.08 13.58 15.51
N PHE A 147 8.69 12.52 15.01
CA PHE A 147 7.99 11.43 14.34
C PHE A 147 8.63 10.08 14.66
N VAL A 148 7.89 9.01 14.43
CA VAL A 148 8.39 7.63 14.46
C VAL A 148 8.15 6.98 13.11
N MET A 149 9.08 6.14 12.68
CA MET A 149 8.96 5.34 11.46
C MET A 149 9.21 3.88 11.80
N TYR A 150 8.41 2.99 11.23
CA TYR A 150 8.61 1.55 11.24
C TYR A 150 8.87 1.10 9.81
N SER A 151 9.90 0.29 9.59
CA SER A 151 10.25 -0.20 8.26
C SER A 151 10.44 -1.71 8.22
N ALA A 152 10.03 -2.30 7.13
CA ALA A 152 10.35 -3.66 6.74
C ALA A 152 11.68 -3.65 5.99
N ASP A 153 12.70 -4.26 6.57
CA ASP A 153 14.05 -4.32 6.00
C ASP A 153 14.36 -5.74 5.53
N ASN A 154 14.67 -5.90 4.27
CA ASN A 154 14.80 -7.20 3.61
C ASN A 154 15.85 -8.14 4.25
N ASP A 155 16.83 -7.59 4.97
CA ASP A 155 17.92 -8.40 5.54
C ASP A 155 17.86 -8.51 7.07
N ASP A 156 17.25 -7.55 7.75
CA ASP A 156 17.41 -7.37 9.19
C ASP A 156 16.10 -7.56 9.99
N GLY A 157 14.95 -7.47 9.37
CA GLY A 157 13.67 -7.58 10.05
C GLY A 157 12.90 -6.26 10.10
N MET A 158 12.25 -5.98 11.23
CA MET A 158 11.63 -4.68 11.45
C MET A 158 12.67 -3.73 12.05
N LYS A 159 12.79 -2.53 11.48
CA LYS A 159 13.46 -1.42 12.14
C LYS A 159 12.44 -0.38 12.56
N TRP A 160 12.66 0.24 13.71
CA TRP A 160 11.89 1.38 14.14
C TRP A 160 12.83 2.50 14.57
N HIS A 161 12.47 3.73 14.18
CA HIS A 161 13.29 4.91 14.37
C HIS A 161 12.45 6.04 14.93
N TYR A 162 12.99 6.74 15.90
CA TYR A 162 12.37 7.89 16.53
C TYR A 162 13.25 9.12 16.33
N TYR A 163 12.70 10.15 15.72
CA TYR A 163 13.42 11.34 15.32
C TYR A 163 12.91 12.60 16.03
N ASN A 164 13.83 13.47 16.39
CA ASN A 164 13.56 14.82 16.88
C ASN A 164 14.07 15.86 15.88
N LEU A 165 13.35 16.96 15.77
CA LEU A 165 13.81 18.15 15.10
C LEU A 165 14.77 18.91 16.03
N ASP A 166 16.02 19.02 15.63
CA ASP A 166 17.04 19.83 16.31
C ASP A 166 17.30 21.11 15.50
N THR A 167 17.21 22.24 16.19
CA THR A 167 17.55 23.53 15.62
C THR A 167 18.74 24.11 16.39
N THR A 168 19.86 24.25 15.68
CA THR A 168 21.05 24.87 16.21
C THR A 168 21.36 26.17 15.47
N SER A 169 21.86 27.17 16.17
CA SER A 169 22.24 28.45 15.56
C SER A 169 23.74 28.69 15.75
N SER A 170 24.43 28.95 14.65
CA SER A 170 25.85 29.30 14.69
C SER A 170 26.10 30.45 13.71
N PHE A 171 26.77 31.53 14.17
CA PHE A 171 27.08 32.74 13.41
C PHE A 171 25.85 33.39 12.75
N GLY A 172 24.66 33.28 13.36
CA GLY A 172 23.38 33.82 12.83
C GLY A 172 22.79 33.01 11.70
N ILE A 173 23.26 31.79 11.47
CA ILE A 173 22.69 30.82 10.54
C ILE A 173 22.01 29.73 11.38
N GLU A 174 20.75 29.43 11.07
CA GLU A 174 20.03 28.29 11.66
C GLU A 174 20.32 27.02 10.86
N PHE A 175 20.64 25.97 11.58
CA PHE A 175 20.76 24.61 11.07
C PHE A 175 19.59 23.79 11.61
N ILE A 176 18.80 23.26 10.72
CA ILE A 176 17.62 22.44 11.01
C ILE A 176 17.91 21.02 10.55
N GLU A 177 17.88 20.09 11.48
CA GLU A 177 18.20 18.69 11.23
C GLU A 177 17.25 17.78 11.99
N TRP A 178 16.84 16.69 11.38
CA TRP A 178 16.12 15.61 12.05
C TRP A 178 17.11 14.59 12.56
N THR A 179 17.25 14.47 13.86
CA THR A 179 18.26 13.60 14.50
C THR A 179 17.62 12.38 15.14
N PRO A 180 18.27 11.21 15.06
CA PRO A 180 17.76 10.01 15.72
C PRO A 180 17.80 10.20 17.24
N TYR A 181 16.68 10.00 17.90
CA TYR A 181 16.53 10.05 19.35
C TYR A 181 16.46 8.66 19.98
N GLY A 182 15.98 7.69 19.24
CA GLY A 182 15.85 6.31 19.66
C GLY A 182 15.55 5.43 18.48
N GLY A 183 15.51 4.16 18.73
CA GLY A 183 15.23 3.15 17.72
C GLY A 183 15.95 1.86 18.01
N SER A 184 15.57 0.81 17.33
CA SER A 184 16.20 -0.50 17.38
C SER A 184 15.76 -1.31 16.16
N GLU A 185 16.37 -2.48 16.05
CA GLU A 185 15.91 -3.49 15.10
C GLU A 185 15.34 -4.70 15.84
N ILE A 186 14.37 -5.36 15.22
CA ILE A 186 13.78 -6.59 15.70
C ILE A 186 14.02 -7.60 14.59
N TYR A 187 14.99 -8.46 14.81
CA TYR A 187 15.37 -9.48 13.84
C TYR A 187 14.20 -10.43 13.56
N THR A 188 13.94 -10.67 12.29
CA THR A 188 13.11 -11.78 11.82
C THR A 188 13.92 -12.66 10.88
N PRO A 189 13.76 -14.01 10.94
CA PRO A 189 14.53 -14.93 10.11
C PRO A 189 14.10 -14.96 8.63
N GLY A 190 13.13 -14.17 8.23
CA GLY A 190 12.62 -14.09 6.86
C GLY A 190 13.08 -12.84 6.11
N LYS A 191 12.35 -12.54 5.04
CA LYS A 191 12.52 -11.32 4.26
C LYS A 191 11.28 -10.43 4.44
N PRO A 192 11.32 -9.42 5.30
CA PRO A 192 10.26 -8.44 5.37
C PRO A 192 10.07 -7.73 4.03
N LEU A 193 8.82 -7.64 3.57
CA LEU A 193 8.47 -7.05 2.27
C LEU A 193 7.38 -5.98 2.38
N GLY A 194 6.53 -6.07 3.39
CA GLY A 194 5.44 -5.12 3.62
C GLY A 194 5.24 -4.86 5.10
N ILE A 195 4.79 -3.66 5.45
CA ILE A 195 4.50 -3.26 6.82
C ILE A 195 3.30 -2.31 6.84
N ASP A 196 2.45 -2.45 7.84
CA ASP A 196 1.34 -1.53 8.09
C ASP A 196 1.07 -1.42 9.59
N SER A 197 0.48 -0.33 10.03
CA SER A 197 0.16 -0.09 11.42
C SER A 197 -1.19 0.60 11.58
N ASP A 198 -1.91 0.28 12.65
CA ASP A 198 -3.15 0.97 13.01
C ASP A 198 -2.92 2.38 13.60
N GLY A 199 -1.67 2.84 13.62
CA GLY A 199 -1.29 4.14 14.16
C GLY A 199 -1.43 4.23 15.69
N SER A 200 -1.65 3.11 16.38
CA SER A 200 -1.87 3.09 17.84
C SER A 200 -1.11 1.99 18.56
N ASN A 201 -1.56 0.76 18.43
CA ASN A 201 -1.04 -0.33 19.24
C ASN A 201 -0.53 -1.54 18.47
N TYR A 202 -0.79 -1.63 17.17
CA TYR A 202 -0.43 -2.82 16.40
C TYR A 202 0.33 -2.47 15.13
N ILE A 203 1.29 -3.33 14.80
CA ILE A 203 2.04 -3.31 13.55
C ILE A 203 1.96 -4.71 12.97
N ALA A 204 1.59 -4.82 11.70
CA ALA A 204 1.64 -6.05 10.92
C ALA A 204 2.79 -5.99 9.93
N MET A 205 3.53 -7.08 9.75
CA MET A 205 4.64 -7.17 8.81
C MET A 205 4.54 -8.44 7.97
N ALA A 206 4.54 -8.29 6.66
CA ALA A 206 4.66 -9.38 5.70
C ALA A 206 6.10 -9.85 5.61
N VAL A 207 6.35 -11.16 5.68
CA VAL A 207 7.68 -11.75 5.79
C VAL A 207 7.87 -12.87 4.75
N ASP A 208 7.65 -12.56 3.48
CA ASP A 208 7.83 -13.50 2.35
C ASP A 208 7.22 -14.88 2.66
N GLN A 209 8.02 -15.94 2.58
CA GLN A 209 7.60 -17.34 2.82
C GLN A 209 7.26 -17.68 4.28
N LEU A 210 7.50 -16.79 5.21
CA LEU A 210 7.23 -17.01 6.64
C LEU A 210 5.86 -16.47 7.07
N GLY A 211 5.12 -15.85 6.16
CA GLY A 211 3.80 -15.33 6.42
C GLY A 211 3.80 -13.96 7.08
N VAL A 212 2.99 -13.76 8.12
CA VAL A 212 2.76 -12.44 8.74
C VAL A 212 3.13 -12.46 10.20
N GLU A 213 3.89 -11.47 10.63
CA GLU A 213 4.16 -11.16 12.04
C GLU A 213 3.27 -10.02 12.52
N LEU A 214 2.67 -10.17 13.70
CA LEU A 214 1.92 -9.11 14.37
C LEU A 214 2.66 -8.69 15.64
N PHE A 215 2.88 -7.38 15.77
CA PHE A 215 3.54 -6.78 16.93
C PHE A 215 2.56 -5.89 17.69
N TYR A 216 2.79 -5.80 19.00
CA TYR A 216 2.13 -4.86 19.89
C TYR A 216 3.11 -3.75 20.29
N ILE A 217 2.61 -2.52 20.35
CA ILE A 217 3.30 -1.34 20.89
C ILE A 217 2.42 -0.68 21.94
N ASP A 218 3.00 -0.31 23.09
CA ASP A 218 2.26 0.41 24.15
C ASP A 218 1.86 1.83 23.72
N SER A 219 2.67 2.44 22.86
CA SER A 219 2.45 3.74 22.24
C SER A 219 3.39 3.92 21.05
N LEU A 220 3.11 4.88 20.17
CA LEU A 220 4.02 5.25 19.08
C LEU A 220 5.41 5.58 19.64
N GLY A 221 6.45 4.97 19.05
CA GLY A 221 7.83 5.08 19.49
C GLY A 221 8.24 4.15 20.63
N ALA A 222 7.32 3.36 21.20
CA ALA A 222 7.69 2.26 22.10
C ALA A 222 8.27 1.08 21.30
N THR A 223 9.11 0.28 21.97
CA THR A 223 9.69 -0.93 21.36
C THR A 223 8.58 -1.91 20.99
N PRO A 224 8.46 -2.30 19.72
CA PRO A 224 7.49 -3.30 19.30
C PRO A 224 7.80 -4.66 19.93
N VAL A 225 6.75 -5.37 20.35
CA VAL A 225 6.83 -6.71 20.95
C VAL A 225 6.11 -7.68 20.05
N LEU A 226 6.80 -8.67 19.51
CA LEU A 226 6.19 -9.71 18.69
C LEU A 226 5.13 -10.46 19.50
N ILE A 227 3.88 -10.46 19.03
CA ILE A 227 2.82 -11.28 19.57
C ILE A 227 3.01 -12.70 19.06
N ASN A 228 2.98 -12.87 17.75
CA ASN A 228 3.19 -14.17 17.09
C ASN A 228 3.36 -13.98 15.57
N ARG A 229 3.63 -15.10 14.91
CA ARG A 229 3.64 -15.25 13.46
C ARG A 229 2.54 -16.22 13.04
N VAL A 230 1.87 -15.90 11.95
CA VAL A 230 0.95 -16.81 11.25
C VAL A 230 1.51 -17.07 9.86
N ASP A 231 1.75 -18.36 9.58
CA ASP A 231 2.20 -18.81 8.27
C ASP A 231 1.11 -18.58 7.22
N THR A 232 1.51 -18.21 6.02
CA THR A 232 0.62 -17.99 4.88
C THR A 232 0.94 -18.95 3.77
N GLU A 233 -0.06 -19.35 3.00
CA GLU A 233 0.20 -20.04 1.75
C GLU A 233 0.65 -18.99 0.70
N GLY A 234 1.81 -19.21 0.10
CA GLY A 234 2.46 -18.26 -0.80
C GLY A 234 3.34 -17.24 -0.08
N ASN A 235 3.87 -16.31 -0.85
CA ASN A 235 4.76 -15.27 -0.33
C ASN A 235 3.94 -14.08 0.15
N ALA A 236 4.01 -13.75 1.43
CA ALA A 236 3.39 -12.54 1.96
C ALA A 236 4.20 -11.30 1.49
N GLU A 237 3.58 -10.47 0.63
CA GLU A 237 4.21 -9.31 0.00
C GLU A 237 3.83 -8.01 0.71
N LYS A 238 2.53 -7.76 0.86
CA LYS A 238 1.98 -6.54 1.48
C LYS A 238 0.87 -6.90 2.44
N VAL A 239 0.68 -6.03 3.42
CA VAL A 239 -0.38 -6.17 4.45
C VAL A 239 -1.22 -4.91 4.54
N ALA A 240 -2.49 -5.08 4.91
CA ALA A 240 -3.37 -4.00 5.33
C ALA A 240 -3.97 -4.37 6.69
N LEU A 241 -3.60 -3.62 7.72
CA LEU A 241 -4.03 -3.87 9.09
C LEU A 241 -5.35 -3.15 9.37
N THR A 242 -6.31 -3.90 9.87
CA THR A 242 -7.62 -3.38 10.32
C THR A 242 -7.81 -3.61 11.83
N ALA A 243 -8.91 -3.09 12.37
CA ALA A 243 -9.25 -3.32 13.78
C ALA A 243 -9.44 -4.81 14.10
N GLU A 244 -9.99 -5.58 13.15
CA GLU A 244 -10.39 -6.98 13.31
C GLU A 244 -9.28 -7.96 12.94
N GLY A 245 -8.36 -7.59 12.05
CA GLY A 245 -7.33 -8.51 11.55
C GLY A 245 -6.46 -7.90 10.47
N VAL A 246 -5.71 -8.77 9.82
CA VAL A 246 -4.73 -8.41 8.77
C VAL A 246 -5.17 -9.01 7.44
N PHE A 247 -5.31 -8.18 6.43
CA PHE A 247 -5.40 -8.63 5.04
C PHE A 247 -3.99 -8.69 4.44
N VAL A 248 -3.74 -9.71 3.62
CA VAL A 248 -2.41 -10.00 3.10
C VAL A 248 -2.49 -10.24 1.60
N ALA A 249 -1.63 -9.56 0.85
CA ALA A 249 -1.33 -9.88 -0.54
C ALA A 249 -0.27 -10.99 -0.57
N CYS A 250 -0.56 -12.11 -1.24
CA CYS A 250 0.26 -13.32 -1.19
C CYS A 250 0.75 -13.76 -2.58
N ASP A 251 1.12 -12.81 -3.44
CA ASP A 251 1.63 -13.07 -4.77
C ASP A 251 0.72 -14.06 -5.54
N ASP A 252 1.26 -15.13 -6.07
CA ASP A 252 0.53 -16.14 -6.86
C ASP A 252 -0.50 -16.97 -6.03
N ALA A 253 -0.50 -16.88 -4.71
CA ALA A 253 -1.48 -17.54 -3.84
C ALA A 253 -2.73 -16.68 -3.58
N GLY A 254 -2.83 -15.51 -4.19
CA GLY A 254 -3.97 -14.62 -4.04
C GLY A 254 -3.89 -13.72 -2.82
N ALA A 255 -4.93 -13.73 -2.01
CA ALA A 255 -4.99 -12.93 -0.79
C ALA A 255 -5.54 -13.74 0.39
N LEU A 256 -5.22 -13.28 1.60
CA LEU A 256 -5.63 -13.90 2.86
C LEU A 256 -6.20 -12.84 3.81
N TYR A 257 -7.12 -13.26 4.66
CA TYR A 257 -7.49 -12.55 5.87
C TYR A 257 -7.11 -13.37 7.10
N ILE A 258 -6.44 -12.76 8.05
CA ILE A 258 -6.01 -13.36 9.31
C ILE A 258 -6.67 -12.57 10.45
N PRO A 259 -7.66 -13.15 11.19
CA PRO A 259 -8.22 -12.50 12.37
C PRO A 259 -7.14 -12.17 13.41
N LYS A 260 -7.25 -11.05 14.07
CA LYS A 260 -6.26 -10.62 15.09
C LYS A 260 -6.08 -11.66 16.20
N ASP A 261 -7.17 -12.33 16.59
CA ASP A 261 -7.14 -13.39 17.61
C ASP A 261 -6.34 -14.64 17.17
N SER A 262 -6.17 -14.86 15.87
CA SER A 262 -5.36 -15.98 15.33
C SER A 262 -3.88 -15.87 15.68
N PHE A 263 -3.40 -14.67 16.02
CA PHE A 263 -2.02 -14.47 16.48
C PHE A 263 -1.81 -14.86 17.96
N SER A 264 -2.86 -15.07 18.73
CA SER A 264 -2.78 -15.45 20.15
C SER A 264 -3.37 -16.82 20.48
N SER A 265 -4.03 -17.47 19.53
CA SER A 265 -4.71 -18.74 19.70
C SER A 265 -4.34 -19.73 18.59
N GLU A 266 -5.29 -20.55 18.13
CA GLU A 266 -5.11 -21.40 16.96
C GLU A 266 -5.07 -20.53 15.70
N SER A 267 -4.03 -20.70 14.89
CA SER A 267 -3.85 -19.93 13.65
C SER A 267 -4.92 -20.31 12.64
N VAL A 268 -5.80 -19.36 12.34
CA VAL A 268 -6.85 -19.46 11.33
C VAL A 268 -6.63 -18.36 10.30
N SER A 269 -6.72 -18.71 9.03
CA SER A 269 -6.71 -17.74 7.92
C SER A 269 -7.80 -18.10 6.91
N TYR A 270 -8.28 -17.10 6.20
CA TYR A 270 -9.33 -17.24 5.19
C TYR A 270 -8.78 -16.76 3.85
N ARG A 271 -8.74 -17.65 2.87
CA ARG A 271 -8.20 -17.39 1.53
C ARG A 271 -9.28 -16.83 0.62
N PHE A 272 -8.86 -15.94 -0.27
CA PHE A 272 -9.68 -15.44 -1.37
C PHE A 272 -8.77 -15.01 -2.54
N ALA A 273 -9.35 -14.72 -3.69
CA ALA A 273 -8.61 -14.33 -4.91
C ALA A 273 -7.54 -15.36 -5.35
N GLU A 274 -7.74 -16.65 -5.07
CA GLU A 274 -6.74 -17.72 -5.22
C GLU A 274 -6.22 -17.91 -6.67
N ASP A 275 -6.97 -17.46 -7.67
CA ASP A 275 -6.58 -17.51 -9.09
C ASP A 275 -5.89 -16.23 -9.58
N LEU A 276 -5.59 -15.30 -8.67
CA LEU A 276 -4.98 -14.03 -8.96
C LEU A 276 -3.57 -13.92 -8.36
N THR A 277 -2.68 -13.25 -9.07
CA THR A 277 -1.40 -12.77 -8.51
C THR A 277 -1.67 -11.40 -7.90
N VAL A 278 -1.49 -11.25 -6.59
CA VAL A 278 -1.83 -10.05 -5.84
C VAL A 278 -0.57 -9.39 -5.30
N ASP A 279 -0.26 -8.20 -5.84
CA ASP A 279 0.96 -7.45 -5.51
C ASP A 279 0.75 -6.52 -4.29
N HIS A 280 -0.45 -5.93 -4.16
CA HIS A 280 -0.78 -4.99 -3.08
C HIS A 280 -2.26 -5.09 -2.71
N ILE A 281 -2.59 -4.72 -1.47
CA ILE A 281 -3.95 -4.70 -0.95
C ILE A 281 -4.20 -3.42 -0.16
N SER A 282 -5.33 -2.77 -0.42
CA SER A 282 -5.82 -1.65 0.37
C SER A 282 -7.27 -1.87 0.80
N ILE A 283 -7.61 -1.42 2.02
CA ILE A 283 -8.91 -1.66 2.64
C ILE A 283 -9.52 -0.34 3.07
N LYS A 284 -10.83 -0.18 2.79
CA LYS A 284 -11.64 0.90 3.34
C LYS A 284 -13.05 0.43 3.66
N GLY A 285 -13.37 0.38 4.95
CA GLY A 285 -14.66 -0.16 5.40
C GLY A 285 -14.86 -1.59 4.94
N SER A 286 -15.89 -1.83 4.13
CA SER A 286 -16.18 -3.15 3.56
C SER A 286 -15.63 -3.37 2.15
N THR A 287 -14.78 -2.49 1.65
CA THR A 287 -14.21 -2.59 0.31
C THR A 287 -12.72 -2.89 0.37
N ALA A 288 -12.29 -3.94 -0.33
CA ALA A 288 -10.89 -4.24 -0.61
C ALA A 288 -10.59 -3.96 -2.09
N CYS A 289 -9.43 -3.35 -2.34
CA CYS A 289 -8.83 -3.26 -3.66
C CYS A 289 -7.52 -4.04 -3.68
N LEU A 290 -7.40 -4.98 -4.59
CA LEU A 290 -6.20 -5.76 -4.87
C LEU A 290 -5.57 -5.23 -6.16
N THR A 291 -4.27 -4.91 -6.17
CA THR A 291 -3.55 -4.64 -7.41
C THR A 291 -2.98 -5.94 -7.98
N LEU A 292 -3.10 -6.09 -9.29
CA LEU A 292 -2.83 -7.34 -10.01
C LEU A 292 -1.81 -7.15 -11.14
N GLY A 293 -0.95 -6.13 -11.02
CA GLY A 293 0.00 -5.79 -12.06
C GLY A 293 -0.68 -5.58 -13.42
N SER A 294 -0.35 -6.38 -14.41
CA SER A 294 -0.88 -6.25 -15.78
C SER A 294 -2.37 -6.54 -15.94
N LYS A 295 -3.01 -7.18 -14.96
CA LYS A 295 -4.47 -7.43 -14.98
C LYS A 295 -5.29 -6.24 -14.46
N GLY A 296 -4.63 -5.20 -13.92
CA GLY A 296 -5.28 -4.05 -13.32
C GLY A 296 -5.63 -4.28 -11.86
N ILE A 297 -6.88 -4.09 -11.46
CA ILE A 297 -7.33 -4.24 -10.07
C ILE A 297 -8.48 -5.23 -9.95
N ALA A 298 -8.61 -5.87 -8.78
CA ALA A 298 -9.82 -6.58 -8.36
C ALA A 298 -10.45 -5.90 -7.14
N LEU A 299 -11.77 -5.81 -7.13
CA LEU A 299 -12.54 -5.31 -6.01
C LEU A 299 -13.27 -6.43 -5.31
N TYR A 300 -13.25 -6.40 -3.98
CA TYR A 300 -13.91 -7.37 -3.10
C TYR A 300 -14.78 -6.67 -2.07
N ASP A 301 -15.94 -7.25 -1.78
CA ASP A 301 -16.73 -6.96 -0.60
C ASP A 301 -16.18 -7.82 0.55
N VAL A 302 -15.63 -7.15 1.54
CA VAL A 302 -15.04 -7.72 2.76
C VAL A 302 -15.86 -7.39 4.01
N SER A 303 -17.17 -7.11 3.86
CA SER A 303 -18.08 -6.91 4.99
C SER A 303 -18.15 -8.14 5.91
N ASP A 304 -17.95 -9.34 5.34
CA ASP A 304 -17.59 -10.56 6.05
C ASP A 304 -16.15 -10.95 5.65
N PRO A 305 -15.14 -10.61 6.46
CA PRO A 305 -13.75 -10.87 6.10
C PRO A 305 -13.39 -12.36 6.10
N THR A 306 -14.27 -13.22 6.64
CA THR A 306 -14.09 -14.68 6.60
C THR A 306 -14.61 -15.32 5.30
N GLY A 307 -15.32 -14.55 4.50
CA GLY A 307 -15.88 -14.97 3.21
C GLY A 307 -15.92 -13.82 2.21
N PRO A 308 -14.77 -13.21 1.85
CA PRO A 308 -14.70 -12.11 0.88
C PRO A 308 -15.36 -12.48 -0.46
N LYS A 309 -16.09 -11.53 -1.04
CA LYS A 309 -16.81 -11.76 -2.31
C LYS A 309 -16.23 -10.89 -3.40
N GLU A 310 -15.79 -11.50 -4.49
CA GLU A 310 -15.37 -10.77 -5.68
C GLU A 310 -16.51 -9.93 -6.24
N LYS A 311 -16.19 -8.68 -6.55
CA LYS A 311 -17.12 -7.69 -7.14
C LYS A 311 -16.72 -7.29 -8.55
N GLY A 312 -15.57 -7.72 -9.01
CA GLY A 312 -15.11 -7.57 -10.38
C GLY A 312 -13.61 -7.35 -10.51
N ILE A 313 -13.10 -7.64 -11.71
CA ILE A 313 -11.71 -7.37 -12.12
C ILE A 313 -11.76 -6.30 -13.21
N PHE A 314 -10.97 -5.23 -13.04
CA PHE A 314 -11.02 -4.05 -13.89
C PHE A 314 -9.66 -3.74 -14.50
N PRO A 315 -9.57 -3.68 -15.84
CA PRO A 315 -8.33 -3.41 -16.55
C PRO A 315 -8.00 -1.90 -16.52
N VAL A 316 -7.32 -1.46 -15.48
CA VAL A 316 -6.92 -0.06 -15.30
C VAL A 316 -5.47 0.23 -15.75
N GLY A 317 -4.89 -0.63 -16.59
CA GLY A 317 -3.47 -0.62 -16.93
C GLY A 317 -2.64 -1.45 -15.96
N TYR A 318 -1.31 -1.29 -15.98
CA TYR A 318 -0.43 -1.99 -15.05
C TYR A 318 -0.46 -1.27 -13.70
N SER A 319 -1.06 -1.89 -12.67
CA SER A 319 -1.18 -1.33 -11.33
C SER A 319 -0.02 -1.74 -10.42
N TYR A 320 0.46 -0.83 -9.59
CA TYR A 320 1.49 -1.05 -8.57
C TYR A 320 0.91 -1.05 -7.16
N THR A 321 0.26 0.04 -6.78
CA THR A 321 -0.36 0.23 -5.46
C THR A 321 -1.69 0.95 -5.60
N SER A 322 -2.48 0.94 -4.54
CA SER A 322 -3.72 1.69 -4.47
C SER A 322 -3.94 2.24 -3.06
N ILE A 323 -4.66 3.35 -2.97
CA ILE A 323 -5.06 3.98 -1.71
C ILE A 323 -6.45 4.57 -1.86
N PHE A 324 -7.23 4.58 -0.79
CA PHE A 324 -8.53 5.28 -0.77
C PHE A 324 -8.37 6.74 -0.36
N TRP A 325 -8.97 7.65 -1.15
CA TRP A 325 -9.04 9.07 -0.89
C TRP A 325 -10.51 9.54 -0.88
N GLY A 326 -11.01 9.92 0.30
CA GLY A 326 -12.44 10.17 0.44
C GLY A 326 -13.25 8.95 -0.03
N ASP A 327 -14.20 9.13 -0.93
CA ASP A 327 -15.01 8.08 -1.56
C ASP A 327 -14.41 7.55 -2.87
N LYS A 328 -13.22 8.01 -3.22
CA LYS A 328 -12.48 7.59 -4.42
C LYS A 328 -11.42 6.56 -4.09
N LEU A 329 -11.06 5.80 -5.12
CA LEU A 329 -9.89 4.95 -5.14
C LEU A 329 -8.84 5.57 -6.05
N LEU A 330 -7.63 5.75 -5.56
CA LEU A 330 -6.46 6.12 -6.34
C LEU A 330 -5.66 4.86 -6.66
N VAL A 331 -5.34 4.66 -7.94
CA VAL A 331 -4.52 3.53 -8.38
C VAL A 331 -3.29 4.07 -9.08
N CYS A 332 -2.12 3.72 -8.55
CA CYS A 332 -0.83 4.01 -9.16
C CYS A 332 -0.54 3.03 -10.29
N THR A 333 -0.31 3.56 -11.50
CA THR A 333 -0.11 2.78 -12.70
C THR A 333 1.12 3.24 -13.48
N ARG A 334 1.45 2.54 -14.56
CA ARG A 334 2.51 2.99 -15.49
C ARG A 334 2.16 4.27 -16.22
N GLU A 335 0.89 4.55 -16.38
CA GLU A 335 0.37 5.74 -17.05
C GLU A 335 0.24 6.94 -16.10
N GLY A 336 0.35 6.69 -14.78
CA GLY A 336 0.19 7.69 -13.74
C GLY A 336 -0.83 7.28 -12.68
N ILE A 337 -1.50 8.25 -12.06
CA ILE A 337 -2.51 8.03 -11.03
C ILE A 337 -3.90 8.03 -11.68
N GLN A 338 -4.64 6.96 -11.49
CA GLN A 338 -6.06 6.93 -11.87
C GLN A 338 -6.93 7.26 -10.66
N ILE A 339 -7.84 8.21 -10.83
CA ILE A 339 -8.88 8.56 -9.86
C ILE A 339 -10.13 7.79 -10.25
N ILE A 340 -10.60 6.90 -9.39
CA ILE A 340 -11.67 5.95 -9.69
C ILE A 340 -12.83 6.13 -8.72
N THR A 341 -14.05 6.19 -9.26
CA THR A 341 -15.29 6.01 -8.50
C THR A 341 -15.71 4.55 -8.57
N ILE A 342 -16.06 3.99 -7.42
CA ILE A 342 -16.62 2.63 -7.30
C ILE A 342 -18.13 2.79 -7.10
N GLU A 343 -18.92 2.15 -7.97
CA GLU A 343 -20.38 2.07 -7.90
C GLU A 343 -20.75 0.67 -7.39
N GLN A 344 -21.35 0.62 -6.20
CA GLN A 344 -21.71 -0.60 -5.48
C GLN A 344 -23.16 -0.99 -5.67
#